data_89bd8b4427d448a64a2cc3848891aa60
#
_entry.id   89bd8b4427d448a64a2cc3848891aa60
#
_cell.length_a   1.000
_cell.length_b   1.000
_cell.length_c   1.000
_cell.angle_alpha   90.00
_cell.angle_beta   90.00
_cell.angle_gamma   90.00
#
_symmetry.space_group_name_H-M   'P 1'
#
loop_
_entity.id
_entity.type
_entity.pdbx_description
1 polymer ?
#
loop_
_entity_poly.entity_id
_entity_poly.type
_entity_poly.pdbx_seq_one_letter_code
_entity_poly.pdbx_strand_id
1 'polypeptide(L)'
;MISCTEFIPMYSHLFTFIEKKSGYDAVVEYWKNVREKYTRPMLGEIAKEEGVAACWDYWSTTLNEEAADFRMTYDDETGVYEAEMRYCPSRGRLEEMKHVTPYHDYCGHCRVLYAPILEEYGAVCDNNFEYTGTAGCKWAFHGEPKPVKNP
;
A
#
# COMPACT_ATOMS: atom_id res chain seq x y z
N MET A 1 -2.01 -18.86 0.40
CA MET A 1 -1.77 -17.79 1.40
C MET A 1 -0.28 -17.73 1.67
N ILE A 2 0.33 -16.59 1.42
CA ILE A 2 1.75 -16.34 1.69
C ILE A 2 1.83 -15.70 3.08
N SER A 3 2.68 -16.23 3.95
CA SER A 3 2.90 -15.64 5.28
C SER A 3 4.24 -14.91 5.32
N CYS A 4 4.19 -13.60 5.56
CA CYS A 4 5.36 -12.75 5.76
C CYS A 4 5.66 -12.50 7.24
N THR A 5 5.17 -13.36 8.12
CA THR A 5 5.13 -13.17 9.58
C THR A 5 6.46 -12.76 10.19
N GLU A 6 7.57 -13.35 9.75
CA GLU A 6 8.90 -13.04 10.29
C GLU A 6 9.51 -11.77 9.69
N PHE A 7 9.18 -11.44 8.44
CA PHE A 7 9.73 -10.26 7.76
C PHE A 7 9.08 -8.96 8.23
N ILE A 8 7.82 -8.98 8.64
CA ILE A 8 7.08 -7.79 9.09
C ILE A 8 7.77 -7.09 10.27
N PRO A 9 8.08 -7.78 11.40
CA PRO A 9 8.79 -7.14 12.51
C PRO A 9 10.22 -6.75 12.15
N MET A 10 10.90 -7.51 11.30
CA MET A 10 12.24 -7.15 10.81
C MET A 10 12.20 -5.88 9.97
N TYR A 11 11.19 -5.72 9.12
CA TYR A 11 11.00 -4.53 8.29
C TYR A 11 10.72 -3.28 9.15
N SER A 12 9.84 -3.42 10.16
CA SER A 12 9.59 -2.37 11.15
C SER A 12 10.86 -1.99 11.92
N HIS A 13 11.64 -2.99 12.33
CA HIS A 13 12.91 -2.74 13.03
C HIS A 13 13.95 -2.05 12.13
N LEU A 14 13.99 -2.39 10.85
CA LEU A 14 14.88 -1.74 9.87
C LEU A 14 14.58 -0.23 9.78
N PHE A 15 13.33 0.18 9.76
CA PHE A 15 12.96 1.60 9.75
C PHE A 15 13.47 2.31 11.01
N THR A 16 13.27 1.70 12.19
CA THR A 16 13.80 2.22 13.45
C THR A 16 15.32 2.35 13.41
N PHE A 17 16.02 1.38 12.85
CA PHE A 17 17.47 1.39 12.72
C PHE A 17 17.96 2.51 11.80
N ILE A 18 17.35 2.67 10.62
CA ILE A 18 17.71 3.72 9.65
C ILE A 18 17.50 5.10 10.30
N GLU A 19 16.36 5.33 10.94
CA GLU A 19 16.06 6.60 11.57
C GLU A 19 17.09 6.96 12.67
N LYS A 20 17.41 6.00 13.53
CA LYS A 20 18.43 6.21 14.57
C LYS A 20 19.81 6.54 14.01
N LYS A 21 20.17 6.06 12.84
CA LYS A 21 21.48 6.27 12.21
C LYS A 21 21.54 7.53 11.36
N SER A 22 20.46 7.87 10.66
CA SER A 22 20.50 8.85 9.58
C SER A 22 19.28 9.79 9.53
N GLY A 23 18.37 9.67 10.48
CA GLY A 23 17.17 10.50 10.56
C GLY A 23 15.99 10.01 9.71
N TYR A 24 14.82 10.62 9.92
CA TYR A 24 13.56 10.26 9.25
C TYR A 24 13.62 10.38 7.72
N ASP A 25 14.30 11.41 7.21
CA ASP A 25 14.44 11.61 5.76
C ASP A 25 15.11 10.41 5.08
N ALA A 26 16.07 9.75 5.75
CA ALA A 26 16.68 8.55 5.24
C ALA A 26 15.74 7.34 5.19
N VAL A 27 14.75 7.27 6.08
CA VAL A 27 13.69 6.26 6.02
C VAL A 27 12.82 6.51 4.80
N VAL A 28 12.41 7.75 4.56
CA VAL A 28 11.60 8.14 3.39
C VAL A 28 12.36 7.84 2.09
N GLU A 29 13.66 8.15 2.02
CA GLU A 29 14.50 7.81 0.86
C GLU A 29 14.59 6.28 0.63
N TYR A 30 14.67 5.51 1.71
CA TYR A 30 14.63 4.05 1.61
C TYR A 30 13.28 3.58 1.01
N TRP A 31 12.14 4.11 1.47
CA TRP A 31 10.83 3.79 0.90
C TRP A 31 10.70 4.17 -0.58
N LYS A 32 11.20 5.33 -0.97
CA LYS A 32 11.26 5.74 -2.39
C LYS A 32 12.10 4.76 -3.21
N ASN A 33 13.23 4.30 -2.68
CA ASN A 33 14.06 3.31 -3.37
C ASN A 33 13.32 1.97 -3.52
N VAL A 34 12.61 1.51 -2.49
CA VAL A 34 11.74 0.32 -2.56
C VAL A 34 10.67 0.51 -3.63
N ARG A 35 10.02 1.68 -3.67
CA ARG A 35 9.05 2.02 -4.72
C ARG A 35 9.63 1.83 -6.12
N GLU A 36 10.79 2.41 -6.41
CA GLU A 36 11.40 2.35 -7.74
C GLU A 36 11.87 0.94 -8.12
N LYS A 37 12.31 0.14 -7.14
CA LYS A 37 12.87 -1.19 -7.39
C LYS A 37 11.85 -2.32 -7.43
N TYR A 38 10.74 -2.19 -6.68
CA TYR A 38 9.77 -3.27 -6.53
C TYR A 38 8.36 -2.87 -6.95
N THR A 39 7.82 -1.76 -6.41
CA THR A 39 6.42 -1.41 -6.65
C THR A 39 6.20 -0.88 -8.06
N ARG A 40 7.09 -0.03 -8.56
CA ARG A 40 6.99 0.54 -9.91
C ARG A 40 7.04 -0.50 -11.02
N PRO A 41 7.94 -1.50 -11.04
CA PRO A 41 7.93 -2.54 -12.05
C PRO A 41 6.66 -3.38 -12.09
N MET A 42 5.94 -3.48 -10.98
CA MET A 42 4.69 -4.24 -10.90
C MET A 42 3.47 -3.36 -11.16
N LEU A 43 3.19 -2.42 -10.26
CA LEU A 43 2.02 -1.54 -10.35
C LEU A 43 2.12 -0.56 -11.53
N GLY A 44 3.30 -0.02 -11.81
CA GLY A 44 3.49 0.98 -12.85
C GLY A 44 3.24 0.43 -14.26
N GLU A 45 3.58 -0.82 -14.55
CA GLU A 45 3.27 -1.43 -15.85
C GLU A 45 1.77 -1.59 -16.05
N ILE A 46 1.04 -1.98 -14.97
CA ILE A 46 -0.42 -2.06 -15.04
C ILE A 46 -1.03 -0.65 -15.18
N ALA A 47 -0.60 0.31 -14.35
CA ALA A 47 -1.12 1.67 -14.33
C ALA A 47 -0.90 2.43 -15.64
N LYS A 48 0.20 2.17 -16.33
CA LYS A 48 0.50 2.74 -17.65
C LYS A 48 -0.56 2.41 -18.69
N GLU A 49 -1.10 1.21 -18.65
CA GLU A 49 -2.14 0.76 -19.59
C GLU A 49 -3.54 1.08 -19.09
N GLU A 50 -3.78 0.92 -17.80
CA GLU A 50 -5.12 0.86 -17.19
C GLU A 50 -5.48 2.12 -16.39
N GLY A 51 -4.50 3.01 -16.12
CA GLY A 51 -4.76 4.19 -15.29
C GLY A 51 -5.24 3.79 -13.90
N VAL A 52 -6.36 4.38 -13.44
CA VAL A 52 -6.94 4.10 -12.12
C VAL A 52 -7.47 2.67 -11.97
N ALA A 53 -7.88 1.99 -13.05
CA ALA A 53 -8.33 0.60 -13.02
C ALA A 53 -7.23 -0.36 -12.52
N ALA A 54 -5.96 0.02 -12.67
CA ALA A 54 -4.82 -0.72 -12.12
C ALA A 54 -4.92 -0.93 -10.59
N CYS A 55 -5.61 -0.06 -9.88
CA CYS A 55 -5.87 -0.22 -8.45
C CYS A 55 -6.63 -1.52 -8.17
N TRP A 56 -7.67 -1.79 -8.93
CA TRP A 56 -8.43 -3.03 -8.81
C TRP A 56 -7.56 -4.25 -9.13
N ASP A 57 -6.93 -4.26 -10.29
CA ASP A 57 -6.17 -5.42 -10.76
C ASP A 57 -4.96 -5.75 -9.87
N TYR A 58 -4.26 -4.72 -9.39
CA TYR A 58 -3.13 -4.91 -8.48
C TYR A 58 -3.56 -5.43 -7.11
N TRP A 59 -4.53 -4.76 -6.45
CA TRP A 59 -4.90 -5.13 -5.09
C TRP A 59 -5.83 -6.35 -5.02
N SER A 60 -6.65 -6.67 -6.04
CA SER A 60 -7.38 -7.93 -6.07
C SER A 60 -6.45 -9.13 -6.08
N THR A 61 -5.30 -9.02 -6.71
CA THR A 61 -4.30 -10.07 -6.71
C THR A 61 -3.52 -10.10 -5.38
N THR A 62 -2.89 -9.00 -5.01
CA THR A 62 -1.94 -8.97 -3.89
C THR A 62 -2.60 -9.18 -2.52
N LEU A 63 -3.79 -8.60 -2.29
CA LEU A 63 -4.49 -8.73 -1.01
C LEU A 63 -5.14 -10.11 -0.82
N ASN A 64 -5.52 -10.80 -1.89
CA ASN A 64 -6.04 -12.16 -1.80
C ASN A 64 -4.96 -13.21 -1.51
N GLU A 65 -3.71 -12.88 -1.75
CA GLU A 65 -2.57 -13.74 -1.37
C GLU A 65 -2.22 -13.64 0.12
N GLU A 66 -2.69 -12.61 0.79
CA GLU A 66 -2.36 -12.29 2.18
C GLU A 66 -3.52 -12.60 3.15
N ALA A 67 -3.21 -12.67 4.45
CA ALA A 67 -4.21 -12.82 5.51
C ALA A 67 -4.85 -11.45 5.84
N ALA A 68 -5.45 -10.80 4.85
CA ALA A 68 -6.07 -9.49 4.95
C ALA A 68 -7.60 -9.59 5.07
N ASP A 69 -8.21 -8.69 5.86
CA ASP A 69 -9.65 -8.42 5.79
C ASP A 69 -9.83 -7.04 5.15
N PHE A 70 -10.37 -7.02 3.94
CA PHE A 70 -10.52 -5.81 3.16
C PHE A 70 -11.82 -5.80 2.36
N ARG A 71 -12.22 -4.60 1.96
CA ARG A 71 -13.25 -4.35 0.97
C ARG A 71 -12.70 -3.35 -0.02
N MET A 72 -12.95 -3.58 -1.30
CA MET A 72 -12.68 -2.62 -2.34
C MET A 72 -13.82 -2.56 -3.34
N THR A 73 -13.97 -1.43 -3.99
CA THR A 73 -14.92 -1.17 -5.06
C THR A 73 -14.23 -0.41 -6.18
N TYR A 74 -14.62 -0.69 -7.39
CA TYR A 74 -14.25 0.08 -8.55
C TYR A 74 -15.49 0.27 -9.43
N ASP A 75 -15.73 1.50 -9.85
CA ASP A 75 -16.80 1.88 -10.75
C ASP A 75 -16.15 2.23 -12.11
N ASP A 76 -16.36 1.38 -13.09
CA ASP A 76 -15.80 1.51 -14.44
C ASP A 76 -16.52 2.54 -15.32
N GLU A 77 -17.67 3.07 -14.89
CA GLU A 77 -18.36 4.17 -15.53
C GLU A 77 -17.81 5.53 -15.05
N THR A 78 -17.45 5.64 -13.79
CA THR A 78 -16.98 6.89 -13.18
C THR A 78 -15.47 6.96 -12.95
N GLY A 79 -14.77 5.82 -13.02
CA GLY A 79 -13.34 5.74 -12.76
C GLY A 79 -12.96 5.99 -11.30
N VAL A 80 -13.84 5.61 -10.36
CA VAL A 80 -13.63 5.76 -8.92
C VAL A 80 -13.26 4.42 -8.30
N TYR A 81 -12.13 4.37 -7.64
CA TYR A 81 -11.68 3.25 -6.84
C TYR A 81 -11.62 3.62 -5.35
N GLU A 82 -12.22 2.77 -4.52
CA GLU A 82 -12.16 2.91 -3.07
C GLU A 82 -11.78 1.58 -2.43
N ALA A 83 -10.95 1.64 -1.40
CA ALA A 83 -10.57 0.48 -0.62
C ALA A 83 -10.56 0.78 0.89
N GLU A 84 -11.02 -0.18 1.65
CA GLU A 84 -10.98 -0.20 3.11
C GLU A 84 -10.32 -1.49 3.57
N MET A 85 -9.17 -1.35 4.22
CA MET A 85 -8.52 -2.42 4.97
C MET A 85 -9.08 -2.43 6.38
N ARG A 86 -9.79 -3.48 6.77
CA ARG A 86 -10.29 -3.68 8.12
C ARG A 86 -9.28 -4.39 9.01
N TYR A 87 -8.47 -5.25 8.41
CA TYR A 87 -7.32 -5.87 9.04
C TYR A 87 -6.15 -5.95 8.06
N CYS A 88 -5.15 -5.09 8.28
CA CYS A 88 -3.89 -5.11 7.54
C CYS A 88 -3.00 -6.24 8.06
N PRO A 89 -2.57 -7.20 7.24
CA PRO A 89 -1.74 -8.31 7.67
C PRO A 89 -0.41 -7.87 8.26
N SER A 90 0.15 -6.76 7.76
CA SER A 90 1.40 -6.20 8.27
C SER A 90 1.21 -5.46 9.60
N ARG A 91 0.34 -4.48 9.63
CA ARG A 91 0.11 -3.66 10.84
C ARG A 91 -0.53 -4.49 11.96
N GLY A 92 -1.52 -5.31 11.63
CA GLY A 92 -2.18 -6.19 12.60
C GLY A 92 -1.21 -7.15 13.25
N ARG A 93 -0.32 -7.74 12.46
CA ARG A 93 0.71 -8.63 13.00
C ARG A 93 1.65 -7.93 13.98
N LEU A 94 2.07 -6.70 13.69
CA LEU A 94 2.90 -5.93 14.61
C LEU A 94 2.18 -5.61 15.93
N GLU A 95 0.88 -5.33 15.88
CA GLU A 95 0.08 -5.04 17.07
C GLU A 95 -0.18 -6.28 17.96
N GLU A 96 -0.28 -7.46 17.35
CA GLU A 96 -0.40 -8.74 18.06
C GLU A 96 0.89 -9.16 18.77
N MET A 97 2.05 -8.75 18.27
CA MET A 97 3.36 -9.12 18.80
C MET A 97 3.75 -8.23 20.00
N LYS A 98 3.30 -8.59 21.21
CA LYS A 98 3.49 -7.80 22.45
C LYS A 98 4.96 -7.49 22.80
N HIS A 99 5.91 -8.22 22.26
CA HIS A 99 7.35 -8.02 22.47
C HIS A 99 8.02 -7.14 21.40
N VAL A 100 7.25 -6.69 20.41
CA VAL A 100 7.71 -5.82 19.34
C VAL A 100 7.07 -4.44 19.49
N THR A 101 7.87 -3.40 19.44
CA THR A 101 7.36 -2.03 19.31
C THR A 101 7.35 -1.67 17.84
N PRO A 102 6.18 -1.46 17.21
CA PRO A 102 6.10 -1.05 15.83
C PRO A 102 6.83 0.29 15.61
N TYR A 103 7.45 0.45 14.45
CA TYR A 103 7.97 1.75 14.04
C TYR A 103 6.83 2.78 14.05
N HIS A 104 7.09 3.98 14.58
CA HIS A 104 6.04 4.97 14.85
C HIS A 104 5.25 5.39 13.59
N ASP A 105 5.91 5.50 12.43
CA ASP A 105 5.27 5.76 11.14
C ASP A 105 5.33 4.55 10.20
N TYR A 106 5.07 3.35 10.74
CA TYR A 106 5.11 2.12 9.94
C TYR A 106 4.22 2.22 8.68
N CYS A 107 3.02 2.78 8.81
CA CYS A 107 2.08 2.93 7.69
C CYS A 107 2.49 4.02 6.69
N GLY A 108 3.46 4.86 7.01
CA GLY A 108 3.98 5.90 6.10
C GLY A 108 4.54 5.33 4.80
N HIS A 109 5.08 4.10 4.85
CA HIS A 109 5.62 3.47 3.64
C HIS A 109 4.55 3.26 2.55
N CYS A 110 3.33 2.86 2.89
CA CYS A 110 2.27 2.68 1.89
C CYS A 110 1.99 3.97 1.12
N ARG A 111 1.95 5.11 1.82
CA ARG A 111 1.74 6.42 1.20
C ARG A 111 2.83 6.81 0.20
N VAL A 112 4.05 6.37 0.46
CA VAL A 112 5.21 6.64 -0.40
C VAL A 112 5.31 5.65 -1.56
N LEU A 113 4.87 4.42 -1.36
CA LEU A 113 5.02 3.34 -2.34
C LEU A 113 4.03 3.45 -3.51
N TYR A 114 2.77 3.79 -3.26
CA TYR A 114 1.69 3.55 -4.23
C TYR A 114 1.21 4.82 -4.93
N ALA A 115 0.78 5.83 -4.19
CA ALA A 115 0.14 7.01 -4.77
C ALA A 115 0.97 7.69 -5.86
N PRO A 116 2.29 7.94 -5.69
CA PRO A 116 3.07 8.62 -6.72
C PRO A 116 3.17 7.86 -8.04
N ILE A 117 3.05 6.52 -8.03
CA ILE A 117 3.06 5.72 -9.25
C ILE A 117 1.73 5.90 -10.00
N LEU A 118 0.62 5.81 -9.30
CA LEU A 118 -0.72 5.95 -9.89
C LEU A 118 -0.95 7.36 -10.43
N GLU A 119 -0.50 8.39 -9.69
CA GLU A 119 -0.60 9.80 -10.09
C GLU A 119 0.18 10.09 -11.38
N GLU A 120 1.32 9.44 -11.59
CA GLU A 120 2.10 9.57 -12.83
C GLU A 120 1.31 9.12 -14.07
N TYR A 121 0.39 8.18 -13.91
CA TYR A 121 -0.47 7.65 -14.99
C TYR A 121 -1.91 8.16 -14.95
N GLY A 122 -2.12 9.32 -14.33
CA GLY A 122 -3.37 10.08 -14.41
C GLY A 122 -4.43 9.75 -13.36
N ALA A 123 -4.13 8.91 -12.37
CA ALA A 123 -4.98 8.79 -11.20
C ALA A 123 -4.79 9.99 -10.26
N VAL A 124 -5.86 10.42 -9.63
CA VAL A 124 -5.84 11.43 -8.57
C VAL A 124 -6.09 10.75 -7.24
N CYS A 125 -5.23 11.00 -6.26
CA CYS A 125 -5.35 10.43 -4.94
C CYS A 125 -6.34 11.25 -4.11
N ASP A 126 -7.51 10.70 -3.80
CA ASP A 126 -8.51 11.32 -2.92
C ASP A 126 -8.22 11.02 -1.45
N ASN A 127 -7.69 9.83 -1.17
CA ASN A 127 -7.30 9.41 0.15
C ASN A 127 -6.04 8.54 0.08
N ASN A 128 -4.97 8.99 0.75
CA ASN A 128 -3.66 8.34 0.70
C ASN A 128 -3.39 7.49 1.93
N PHE A 129 -4.03 6.33 2.04
CA PHE A 129 -3.84 5.34 3.12
C PHE A 129 -4.07 5.94 4.50
N GLU A 130 -5.22 6.56 4.70
CA GLU A 130 -5.62 7.13 5.99
C GLU A 130 -5.82 6.02 7.02
N TYR A 131 -5.11 6.12 8.15
CA TYR A 131 -5.22 5.18 9.25
C TYR A 131 -6.57 5.34 9.97
N THR A 132 -7.32 4.24 10.10
CA THR A 132 -8.65 4.21 10.72
C THR A 132 -8.68 3.56 12.11
N GLY A 133 -7.51 3.30 12.70
CA GLY A 133 -7.34 2.61 14.00
C GLY A 133 -7.15 1.10 13.85
N THR A 134 -6.60 0.46 14.88
CA THR A 134 -6.35 -0.98 14.99
C THR A 134 -6.16 -1.74 13.69
N ALA A 135 -5.01 -1.59 13.05
CA ALA A 135 -4.67 -2.27 11.80
C ALA A 135 -5.57 -1.96 10.59
N GLY A 136 -6.38 -0.90 10.66
CA GLY A 136 -7.24 -0.46 9.56
C GLY A 136 -6.69 0.74 8.81
N CYS A 137 -7.01 0.84 7.51
CA CYS A 137 -6.77 2.05 6.72
C CYS A 137 -7.75 2.13 5.54
N LYS A 138 -7.83 3.34 4.95
CA LYS A 138 -8.60 3.60 3.72
C LYS A 138 -7.72 4.30 2.70
N TRP A 139 -7.96 3.98 1.43
CA TRP A 139 -7.37 4.73 0.31
C TRP A 139 -8.35 4.79 -0.85
N ALA A 140 -8.27 5.85 -1.62
CA ALA A 140 -9.14 6.08 -2.76
C ALA A 140 -8.42 6.85 -3.86
N PHE A 141 -8.77 6.51 -5.09
CA PHE A 141 -8.27 7.16 -6.30
C PHE A 141 -9.41 7.34 -7.28
N HIS A 142 -9.33 8.39 -8.09
CA HIS A 142 -10.18 8.52 -9.27
C HIS A 142 -9.35 8.90 -10.50
N GLY A 143 -9.89 8.66 -11.67
CA GLY A 143 -9.22 8.99 -12.93
C GLY A 143 -10.11 8.71 -14.13
N GLU A 144 -9.51 8.66 -15.32
CA GLU A 144 -10.24 8.27 -16.53
C GLU A 144 -10.80 6.86 -16.36
N PRO A 145 -12.14 6.68 -16.54
CA PRO A 145 -12.76 5.37 -16.40
C PRO A 145 -12.26 4.40 -17.48
N LYS A 146 -11.88 3.20 -17.04
CA LYS A 146 -11.46 2.11 -17.92
C LYS A 146 -11.96 0.78 -17.35
N PRO A 147 -12.27 -0.21 -18.20
CA PRO A 147 -12.65 -1.53 -17.72
C PRO A 147 -11.47 -2.23 -17.03
N VAL A 148 -11.78 -2.98 -15.99
CA VAL A 148 -10.80 -3.88 -15.35
C VAL A 148 -10.55 -5.10 -16.24
N LYS A 149 -9.32 -5.61 -16.27
CA LYS A 149 -8.97 -6.82 -17.02
C LYS A 149 -9.30 -8.11 -16.26
N ASN A 150 -9.28 -8.03 -14.92
CA ASN A 150 -9.56 -9.17 -14.03
C ASN A 150 -10.77 -8.84 -13.12
N PRO A 151 -12.02 -8.99 -13.62
CA PRO A 151 -13.23 -8.66 -12.88
C PRO A 151 -13.52 -9.63 -11.71
#